data_5bfb594fa5a7cde31387c4a754db9382
#
_entry.id   5bfb594fa5a7cde31387c4a754db9382
#
_cell.length_a   1.000
_cell.length_b   1.000
_cell.length_c   1.000
_cell.angle_alpha   90.00
_cell.angle_beta   90.00
_cell.angle_gamma   90.00
#
_symmetry.space_group_name_H-M   'P 1'
#
loop_
_entity.id
_entity.type
_entity.pdbx_description
1 polymer ?
#
loop_
_entity_poly.entity_id
_entity_poly.type
_entity_poly.pdbx_seq_one_letter_code
_entity_poly.pdbx_strand_id
1 'polypeptide(L)'
;IQMIFQDPYSSLNPRMLVKDIIKEPLDINTDLSTIEKNEKVNWLLDKVGLSSEQATRYPHEFSGGQRQRIGIARSLATEPEIIIADEPVSALDVSIQAQIINLMMDLQEEFNLSIIFIAHDLSVVKHISDRIGVMYNGELVEINKTDDIFDNPSHDYTKELLRAIPQPDPTGREERKKERLSIN
;
A
#
# COMPACT_ATOMS: atom_id res chain seq x y z
N ILE A 1 3.30 15.63 -0.23
CA ILE A 1 3.31 14.27 -0.85
C ILE A 1 4.38 13.45 -0.15
N GLN A 2 4.04 12.19 0.21
CA GLN A 2 4.96 11.21 0.79
C GLN A 2 4.83 9.86 0.07
N MET A 3 5.83 8.97 0.26
CA MET A 3 5.87 7.69 -0.42
C MET A 3 6.05 6.53 0.56
N ILE A 4 5.29 5.45 0.34
CA ILE A 4 5.46 4.15 0.98
C ILE A 4 6.08 3.23 -0.07
N PHE A 5 7.24 2.65 0.23
CA PHE A 5 8.02 1.85 -0.71
C PHE A 5 7.62 0.37 -0.69
N GLN A 6 7.88 -0.31 -1.80
CA GLN A 6 7.58 -1.72 -2.05
C GLN A 6 8.22 -2.66 -1.03
N ASP A 7 9.51 -2.46 -0.73
CA ASP A 7 10.26 -3.34 0.15
C ASP A 7 10.47 -2.72 1.53
N PRO A 8 9.77 -3.23 2.57
CA PRO A 8 9.93 -2.73 3.93
C PRO A 8 11.31 -3.02 4.54
N TYR A 9 12.11 -3.91 3.94
CA TYR A 9 13.47 -4.22 4.41
C TYR A 9 14.47 -3.17 3.96
N SER A 10 14.43 -2.77 2.70
CA SER A 10 15.37 -1.80 2.12
C SER A 10 14.97 -0.35 2.39
N SER A 11 13.70 -0.09 2.67
CA SER A 11 13.17 1.26 2.88
C SER A 11 13.50 1.88 4.23
N LEU A 12 13.91 1.07 5.22
CA LEU A 12 14.25 1.51 6.57
C LEU A 12 15.76 1.37 6.80
N ASN A 13 16.40 2.42 7.30
CA ASN A 13 17.82 2.36 7.65
C ASN A 13 18.04 1.38 8.84
N PRO A 14 18.73 0.23 8.63
CA PRO A 14 18.88 -0.79 9.67
C PRO A 14 19.73 -0.37 10.86
N ARG A 15 20.42 0.76 10.76
CA ARG A 15 21.30 1.31 11.83
C ARG A 15 20.61 2.38 12.69
N MET A 16 19.38 2.76 12.34
CA MET A 16 18.59 3.74 13.08
C MET A 16 17.56 3.05 13.96
N LEU A 17 17.26 3.63 15.11
CA LEU A 17 16.13 3.19 15.93
C LEU A 17 14.80 3.58 15.25
N VAL A 18 13.74 2.82 15.50
CA VAL A 18 12.42 3.08 14.91
C VAL A 18 11.95 4.50 15.18
N LYS A 19 12.13 5.02 16.40
CA LYS A 19 11.80 6.42 16.74
C LYS A 19 12.52 7.43 15.85
N ASP A 20 13.79 7.16 15.55
CA ASP A 20 14.61 8.09 14.76
C ASP A 20 14.23 8.04 13.29
N ILE A 21 13.85 6.86 12.75
CA ILE A 21 13.32 6.70 11.39
C ILE A 21 12.01 7.48 11.21
N ILE A 22 11.08 7.40 12.18
CA ILE A 22 9.80 8.11 12.11
C ILE A 22 9.99 9.61 12.33
N LYS A 23 10.97 9.99 13.18
CA LYS A 23 11.26 11.37 13.51
C LYS A 23 12.01 12.10 12.39
N GLU A 24 12.80 11.42 11.57
CA GLU A 24 13.64 12.03 10.54
C GLU A 24 12.89 13.02 9.62
N PRO A 25 11.69 12.70 9.08
CA PRO A 25 10.92 13.67 8.31
C PRO A 25 10.51 14.92 9.11
N LEU A 26 10.26 14.76 10.42
CA LEU A 26 9.94 15.89 11.30
C LEU A 26 11.17 16.78 11.54
N ASP A 27 12.35 16.17 11.67
CA ASP A 27 13.60 16.92 11.88
C ASP A 27 13.97 17.78 10.67
N ILE A 28 13.61 17.31 9.47
CA ILE A 28 13.92 18.00 8.20
C ILE A 28 12.89 19.08 7.86
N ASN A 29 11.59 18.81 8.14
CA ASN A 29 10.51 19.62 7.57
C ASN A 29 9.73 20.44 8.61
N THR A 30 10.08 20.39 9.90
CA THR A 30 9.33 21.09 10.95
C THR A 30 10.25 21.76 11.99
N ASP A 31 9.75 22.84 12.57
CA ASP A 31 10.41 23.55 13.68
C ASP A 31 9.94 23.05 15.06
N LEU A 32 9.29 21.90 15.14
CA LEU A 32 8.82 21.30 16.38
C LEU A 32 9.99 21.05 17.34
N SER A 33 9.76 21.26 18.63
CA SER A 33 10.72 20.93 19.68
C SER A 33 10.96 19.41 19.76
N THR A 34 12.05 18.98 20.37
CA THR A 34 12.35 17.56 20.57
C THR A 34 11.24 16.83 21.34
N ILE A 35 10.58 17.51 22.29
CA ILE A 35 9.48 16.93 23.08
C ILE A 35 8.28 16.67 22.17
N GLU A 36 7.83 17.66 21.42
CA GLU A 36 6.71 17.55 20.48
C GLU A 36 6.96 16.49 19.41
N LYS A 37 8.18 16.40 18.87
CA LYS A 37 8.55 15.35 17.90
C LYS A 37 8.44 13.94 18.51
N ASN A 38 8.90 13.75 19.76
CA ASN A 38 8.81 12.46 20.43
C ASN A 38 7.34 12.08 20.74
N GLU A 39 6.53 13.02 21.18
CA GLU A 39 5.09 12.81 21.39
C GLU A 39 4.42 12.39 20.08
N LYS A 40 4.73 13.08 18.97
CA LYS A 40 4.19 12.74 17.65
C LYS A 40 4.65 11.36 17.17
N VAL A 41 5.89 10.97 17.41
CA VAL A 41 6.40 9.62 17.10
C VAL A 41 5.60 8.55 17.85
N ASN A 42 5.39 8.73 19.17
CA ASN A 42 4.63 7.78 19.98
C ASN A 42 3.16 7.68 19.50
N TRP A 43 2.55 8.81 19.18
CA TRP A 43 1.19 8.85 18.63
C TRP A 43 1.10 8.14 17.27
N LEU A 44 2.09 8.33 16.37
CA LEU A 44 2.13 7.65 15.08
C LEU A 44 2.32 6.13 15.23
N LEU A 45 3.15 5.69 16.19
CA LEU A 45 3.30 4.26 16.49
C LEU A 45 1.97 3.65 16.93
N ASP A 46 1.23 4.31 17.83
CA ASP A 46 -0.10 3.86 18.25
C ASP A 46 -1.07 3.77 17.06
N LYS A 47 -1.10 4.78 16.18
CA LYS A 47 -1.94 4.81 14.97
C LYS A 47 -1.71 3.63 14.03
N VAL A 48 -0.47 3.13 13.95
CA VAL A 48 -0.16 1.95 13.11
C VAL A 48 -0.19 0.64 13.91
N GLY A 49 -0.66 0.65 15.15
CA GLY A 49 -0.80 -0.53 16.01
C GLY A 49 0.53 -1.09 16.52
N LEU A 50 1.51 -0.21 16.77
CA LEU A 50 2.77 -0.52 17.41
C LEU A 50 2.84 0.16 18.79
N SER A 51 3.50 -0.49 19.77
CA SER A 51 3.65 0.12 21.10
C SER A 51 4.81 1.11 21.15
N SER A 52 4.71 2.12 22.04
CA SER A 52 5.79 3.08 22.29
C SER A 52 7.08 2.42 22.80
N GLU A 53 7.00 1.27 23.46
CA GLU A 53 8.18 0.48 23.88
C GLU A 53 9.01 0.00 22.70
N GLN A 54 8.39 -0.20 21.54
CA GLN A 54 9.06 -0.62 20.32
C GLN A 54 9.84 0.51 19.63
N ALA A 55 9.66 1.76 20.04
CA ALA A 55 10.34 2.94 19.50
C ALA A 55 11.88 2.86 19.62
N THR A 56 12.38 2.15 20.62
CA THR A 56 13.82 2.02 20.90
C THR A 56 14.48 0.78 20.30
N ARG A 57 13.75 0.04 19.46
CA ARG A 57 14.24 -1.14 18.74
C ARG A 57 14.74 -0.77 17.34
N TYR A 58 15.52 -1.67 16.76
CA TYR A 58 16.01 -1.57 15.38
C TYR A 58 15.08 -2.30 14.42
N PRO A 59 15.03 -1.91 13.13
CA PRO A 59 14.17 -2.55 12.13
C PRO A 59 14.33 -4.07 12.02
N HIS A 60 15.53 -4.61 12.20
CA HIS A 60 15.77 -6.05 12.12
C HIS A 60 15.10 -6.88 13.22
N GLU A 61 14.61 -6.24 14.29
CA GLU A 61 13.87 -6.89 15.38
C GLU A 61 12.36 -7.03 15.09
N PHE A 62 11.90 -6.59 13.91
CA PHE A 62 10.49 -6.57 13.52
C PHE A 62 10.19 -7.52 12.35
N SER A 63 8.97 -8.05 12.31
CA SER A 63 8.43 -8.78 11.15
C SER A 63 8.26 -7.85 9.93
N GLY A 64 8.09 -8.42 8.74
CA GLY A 64 7.84 -7.66 7.51
C GLY A 64 6.64 -6.73 7.64
N GLY A 65 5.51 -7.21 8.15
CA GLY A 65 4.31 -6.40 8.37
C GLY A 65 4.51 -5.27 9.39
N GLN A 66 5.27 -5.52 10.45
CA GLN A 66 5.61 -4.48 11.43
C GLN A 66 6.55 -3.42 10.83
N ARG A 67 7.51 -3.80 9.99
CA ARG A 67 8.35 -2.85 9.25
C ARG A 67 7.53 -2.00 8.28
N GLN A 68 6.55 -2.60 7.61
CA GLN A 68 5.64 -1.85 6.75
C GLN A 68 4.85 -0.82 7.56
N ARG A 69 4.37 -1.17 8.75
CA ARG A 69 3.71 -0.22 9.66
C ARG A 69 4.62 0.94 10.07
N ILE A 70 5.91 0.69 10.31
CA ILE A 70 6.91 1.74 10.56
C ILE A 70 7.08 2.65 9.33
N GLY A 71 7.13 2.09 8.13
CA GLY A 71 7.20 2.86 6.88
C GLY A 71 5.96 3.74 6.67
N ILE A 72 4.77 3.23 7.00
CA ILE A 72 3.51 3.99 6.98
C ILE A 72 3.56 5.12 8.01
N ALA A 73 3.96 4.84 9.27
CA ALA A 73 4.09 5.86 10.31
C ALA A 73 5.05 6.98 9.90
N ARG A 74 6.19 6.62 9.29
CA ARG A 74 7.16 7.60 8.76
C ARG A 74 6.53 8.50 7.68
N SER A 75 5.77 7.93 6.75
CA SER A 75 5.12 8.70 5.69
C SER A 75 4.05 9.66 6.21
N LEU A 76 3.41 9.35 7.33
CA LEU A 76 2.40 10.20 7.97
C LEU A 76 2.99 11.33 8.83
N ALA A 77 4.29 11.26 9.15
CA ALA A 77 4.91 12.17 10.13
C ALA A 77 4.73 13.65 9.78
N THR A 78 4.79 14.00 8.51
CA THR A 78 4.66 15.38 8.00
C THR A 78 3.24 15.76 7.60
N GLU A 79 2.22 14.98 7.97
CA GLU A 79 0.81 15.22 7.66
C GLU A 79 0.57 15.48 6.16
N PRO A 80 0.95 14.54 5.27
CA PRO A 80 0.80 14.74 3.84
C PRO A 80 -0.68 14.74 3.43
N GLU A 81 -1.03 15.47 2.37
CA GLU A 81 -2.34 15.36 1.72
C GLU A 81 -2.40 14.16 0.76
N ILE A 82 -1.24 13.73 0.22
CA ILE A 82 -1.15 12.67 -0.78
C ILE A 82 -0.08 11.67 -0.36
N ILE A 83 -0.42 10.39 -0.41
CA ILE A 83 0.53 9.27 -0.25
C ILE A 83 0.58 8.46 -1.56
N ILE A 84 1.79 8.20 -2.06
CA ILE A 84 2.03 7.23 -3.12
C ILE A 84 2.47 5.93 -2.46
N ALA A 85 1.68 4.88 -2.58
CA ALA A 85 1.97 3.56 -2.06
C ALA A 85 2.39 2.64 -3.22
N ASP A 86 3.69 2.41 -3.33
CA ASP A 86 4.28 1.60 -4.40
C ASP A 86 4.38 0.14 -3.94
N GLU A 87 3.46 -0.69 -4.42
CA GLU A 87 3.33 -2.11 -4.08
C GLU A 87 3.47 -2.43 -2.57
N PRO A 88 2.79 -1.70 -1.67
CA PRO A 88 3.10 -1.68 -0.24
C PRO A 88 2.86 -3.02 0.48
N VAL A 89 2.27 -4.00 -0.19
CA VAL A 89 1.91 -5.30 0.40
C VAL A 89 2.49 -6.50 -0.38
N SER A 90 3.15 -6.28 -1.52
CA SER A 90 3.60 -7.36 -2.42
C SER A 90 4.58 -8.35 -1.78
N ALA A 91 5.40 -7.91 -0.83
CA ALA A 91 6.40 -8.72 -0.13
C ALA A 91 5.87 -9.37 1.17
N LEU A 92 4.56 -9.31 1.44
CA LEU A 92 3.94 -9.77 2.68
C LEU A 92 3.05 -11.00 2.46
N ASP A 93 2.88 -11.82 3.50
CA ASP A 93 1.91 -12.91 3.50
C ASP A 93 0.47 -12.40 3.38
N VAL A 94 -0.42 -13.17 2.74
CA VAL A 94 -1.81 -12.78 2.43
C VAL A 94 -2.58 -12.26 3.66
N SER A 95 -2.41 -12.90 4.83
CA SER A 95 -3.06 -12.46 6.06
C SER A 95 -2.56 -11.10 6.56
N ILE A 96 -1.27 -10.84 6.39
CA ILE A 96 -0.64 -9.56 6.76
C ILE A 96 -0.99 -8.48 5.72
N GLN A 97 -1.08 -8.83 4.43
CA GLN A 97 -1.55 -7.91 3.38
C GLN A 97 -2.91 -7.32 3.73
N ALA A 98 -3.89 -8.18 4.08
CA ALA A 98 -5.22 -7.72 4.47
C ALA A 98 -5.20 -6.75 5.67
N GLN A 99 -4.35 -7.01 6.67
CA GLN A 99 -4.20 -6.12 7.82
C GLN A 99 -3.61 -4.76 7.45
N ILE A 100 -2.62 -4.72 6.54
CA ILE A 100 -2.02 -3.46 6.08
C ILE A 100 -3.00 -2.67 5.20
N ILE A 101 -3.77 -3.35 4.34
CA ILE A 101 -4.78 -2.71 3.50
C ILE A 101 -5.85 -2.05 4.37
N ASN A 102 -6.41 -2.78 5.36
CA ASN A 102 -7.39 -2.23 6.28
C ASN A 102 -6.82 -1.04 7.05
N LEU A 103 -5.59 -1.15 7.58
CA LEU A 103 -4.92 -0.04 8.24
C LEU A 103 -4.82 1.20 7.32
N MET A 104 -4.47 1.01 6.04
CA MET A 104 -4.35 2.13 5.10
C MET A 104 -5.72 2.78 4.82
N MET A 105 -6.80 2.00 4.75
CA MET A 105 -8.16 2.52 4.59
C MET A 105 -8.60 3.32 5.82
N ASP A 106 -8.36 2.78 7.03
CA ASP A 106 -8.68 3.48 8.29
C ASP A 106 -7.92 4.81 8.39
N LEU A 107 -6.62 4.81 8.05
CA LEU A 107 -5.80 6.02 8.04
C LEU A 107 -6.22 7.01 6.93
N GLN A 108 -6.66 6.52 5.77
CA GLN A 108 -7.20 7.36 4.70
C GLN A 108 -8.42 8.13 5.17
N GLU A 109 -9.35 7.45 5.83
CA GLU A 109 -10.57 8.08 6.37
C GLU A 109 -10.24 9.05 7.52
N GLU A 110 -9.41 8.61 8.48
CA GLU A 110 -9.07 9.41 9.66
C GLU A 110 -8.34 10.71 9.30
N PHE A 111 -7.38 10.64 8.37
CA PHE A 111 -6.54 11.79 7.97
C PHE A 111 -7.02 12.48 6.69
N ASN A 112 -8.12 12.04 6.10
CA ASN A 112 -8.64 12.55 4.82
C ASN A 112 -7.57 12.57 3.70
N LEU A 113 -6.86 11.45 3.55
CA LEU A 113 -5.75 11.31 2.61
C LEU A 113 -6.23 10.97 1.21
N SER A 114 -5.53 11.48 0.21
CA SER A 114 -5.55 10.93 -1.15
C SER A 114 -4.44 9.90 -1.29
N ILE A 115 -4.78 8.65 -1.67
CA ILE A 115 -3.79 7.59 -1.84
C ILE A 115 -3.73 7.18 -3.31
N ILE A 116 -2.53 7.23 -3.90
CA ILE A 116 -2.23 6.60 -5.18
C ILE A 116 -1.63 5.23 -4.87
N PHE A 117 -2.42 4.18 -5.07
CA PHE A 117 -2.04 2.81 -4.75
C PHE A 117 -1.58 2.07 -6.00
N ILE A 118 -0.31 1.70 -6.09
CA ILE A 118 0.25 0.91 -7.19
C ILE A 118 0.27 -0.54 -6.76
N ALA A 119 -0.31 -1.43 -7.57
CA ALA A 119 -0.33 -2.87 -7.32
C ALA A 119 -0.50 -3.66 -8.61
N HIS A 120 -0.09 -4.94 -8.54
CA HIS A 120 -0.31 -5.93 -9.60
C HIS A 120 -1.44 -6.91 -9.26
N ASP A 121 -1.94 -6.94 -8.02
CA ASP A 121 -3.08 -7.78 -7.61
C ASP A 121 -4.39 -6.99 -7.78
N LEU A 122 -5.15 -7.38 -8.80
CA LEU A 122 -6.42 -6.75 -9.15
C LEU A 122 -7.50 -6.94 -8.05
N SER A 123 -7.40 -7.99 -7.23
CA SER A 123 -8.33 -8.19 -6.11
C SER A 123 -8.13 -7.15 -5.02
N VAL A 124 -6.88 -6.83 -4.72
CA VAL A 124 -6.50 -5.76 -3.79
C VAL A 124 -6.96 -4.42 -4.34
N VAL A 125 -6.65 -4.12 -5.62
CA VAL A 125 -7.03 -2.86 -6.27
C VAL A 125 -8.56 -2.67 -6.25
N LYS A 126 -9.34 -3.72 -6.56
CA LYS A 126 -10.81 -3.66 -6.51
C LYS A 126 -11.34 -3.30 -5.13
N HIS A 127 -10.68 -3.75 -4.08
CA HIS A 127 -11.12 -3.56 -2.70
C HIS A 127 -10.83 -2.16 -2.16
N ILE A 128 -9.67 -1.57 -2.51
CA ILE A 128 -9.20 -0.32 -1.90
C ILE A 128 -9.48 0.93 -2.75
N SER A 129 -9.74 0.79 -4.06
CA SER A 129 -9.71 1.93 -4.96
C SER A 129 -11.09 2.41 -5.37
N ASP A 130 -11.30 3.74 -5.37
CA ASP A 130 -12.48 4.39 -5.96
C ASP A 130 -12.38 4.47 -7.49
N ARG A 131 -11.16 4.70 -7.98
CA ARG A 131 -10.84 4.82 -9.40
C ARG A 131 -9.58 4.03 -9.73
N ILE A 132 -9.53 3.48 -10.94
CA ILE A 132 -8.40 2.69 -11.42
C ILE A 132 -7.85 3.32 -12.70
N GLY A 133 -6.52 3.47 -12.74
CA GLY A 133 -5.77 3.76 -13.95
C GLY A 133 -5.01 2.52 -14.40
N VAL A 134 -5.22 2.08 -15.61
CA VAL A 134 -4.49 0.95 -16.21
C VAL A 134 -3.33 1.47 -17.03
N MET A 135 -2.13 1.00 -16.71
CA MET A 135 -0.91 1.34 -17.44
C MET A 135 -0.45 0.18 -18.33
N TYR A 136 -0.06 0.49 -19.55
CA TYR A 136 0.51 -0.46 -20.49
C TYR A 136 1.64 0.19 -21.29
N ASN A 137 2.81 -0.45 -21.34
CA ASN A 137 4.01 0.05 -22.04
C ASN A 137 4.39 1.49 -21.67
N GLY A 138 4.17 1.91 -20.41
CA GLY A 138 4.48 3.24 -19.93
C GLY A 138 3.40 4.29 -20.20
N GLU A 139 2.30 3.94 -20.80
CA GLU A 139 1.17 4.81 -21.10
C GLU A 139 -0.05 4.49 -20.22
N LEU A 140 -0.80 5.51 -19.82
CA LEU A 140 -2.08 5.36 -19.14
C LEU A 140 -3.16 5.11 -20.22
N VAL A 141 -3.53 3.83 -20.41
CA VAL A 141 -4.42 3.42 -21.51
C VAL A 141 -5.91 3.47 -21.16
N GLU A 142 -6.24 3.39 -19.89
CA GLU A 142 -7.62 3.50 -19.41
C GLU A 142 -7.66 4.07 -17.99
N ILE A 143 -8.65 4.91 -17.69
CA ILE A 143 -8.93 5.41 -16.34
C ILE A 143 -10.42 5.56 -16.13
N ASN A 144 -10.97 4.93 -15.09
CA ASN A 144 -12.39 5.02 -14.78
C ASN A 144 -12.65 4.70 -13.30
N LYS A 145 -13.92 4.71 -12.88
CA LYS A 145 -14.35 4.18 -11.59
C LYS A 145 -14.08 2.69 -11.54
N THR A 146 -13.85 2.18 -10.33
CA THR A 146 -13.52 0.77 -10.12
C THR A 146 -14.54 -0.16 -10.73
N ASP A 147 -15.83 0.03 -10.47
CA ASP A 147 -16.89 -0.82 -11.04
C ASP A 147 -16.90 -0.81 -12.57
N ASP A 148 -16.71 0.36 -13.19
CA ASP A 148 -16.70 0.48 -14.66
C ASP A 148 -15.52 -0.28 -15.28
N ILE A 149 -14.34 -0.24 -14.64
CA ILE A 149 -13.16 -1.00 -15.11
C ILE A 149 -13.41 -2.51 -15.06
N PHE A 150 -14.07 -3.01 -13.99
CA PHE A 150 -14.34 -4.45 -13.85
C PHE A 150 -15.50 -4.95 -14.67
N ASP A 151 -16.55 -4.16 -14.83
CA ASP A 151 -17.79 -4.58 -15.48
C ASP A 151 -17.80 -4.28 -16.99
N ASN A 152 -17.23 -3.13 -17.40
CA ASN A 152 -17.26 -2.64 -18.77
C ASN A 152 -15.91 -2.06 -19.22
N PRO A 153 -14.80 -2.85 -19.21
CA PRO A 153 -13.49 -2.37 -19.66
C PRO A 153 -13.52 -1.96 -21.13
N SER A 154 -12.95 -0.81 -21.44
CA SER A 154 -12.92 -0.29 -22.80
C SER A 154 -11.68 -0.73 -23.57
N HIS A 155 -10.49 -0.69 -22.94
CA HIS A 155 -9.24 -1.01 -23.58
C HIS A 155 -8.99 -2.53 -23.63
N ASP A 156 -8.45 -3.03 -24.76
CA ASP A 156 -8.25 -4.48 -24.95
C ASP A 156 -7.28 -5.09 -23.94
N TYR A 157 -6.21 -4.36 -23.59
CA TYR A 157 -5.29 -4.79 -22.53
C TYR A 157 -5.99 -4.93 -21.16
N THR A 158 -6.89 -4.03 -20.82
CA THR A 158 -7.69 -4.12 -19.57
C THR A 158 -8.54 -5.39 -19.58
N LYS A 159 -9.17 -5.72 -20.72
CA LYS A 159 -9.94 -6.96 -20.87
C LYS A 159 -9.07 -8.20 -20.69
N GLU A 160 -7.85 -8.20 -21.23
CA GLU A 160 -6.90 -9.30 -21.07
C GLU A 160 -6.47 -9.47 -19.61
N LEU A 161 -6.14 -8.36 -18.91
CA LEU A 161 -5.79 -8.38 -17.49
C LEU A 161 -6.92 -8.98 -16.63
N LEU A 162 -8.16 -8.56 -16.87
CA LEU A 162 -9.31 -9.05 -16.11
C LEU A 162 -9.61 -10.54 -16.38
N ARG A 163 -9.44 -11.01 -17.62
CA ARG A 163 -9.57 -12.43 -18.00
C ARG A 163 -8.50 -13.31 -17.35
N ALA A 164 -7.33 -12.74 -17.02
CA ALA A 164 -6.25 -13.46 -16.36
C ALA A 164 -6.50 -13.71 -14.87
N ILE A 165 -7.46 -13.03 -14.24
CA ILE A 165 -7.82 -13.23 -12.83
C ILE A 165 -8.32 -14.66 -12.63
N PRO A 166 -7.71 -15.46 -11.74
CA PRO A 166 -8.20 -16.79 -11.41
C PRO A 166 -9.61 -16.69 -10.79
N GLN A 167 -10.60 -17.29 -11.43
CA GLN A 167 -11.92 -17.41 -10.82
C GLN A 167 -11.92 -18.60 -9.85
N PRO A 168 -12.25 -18.39 -8.58
CA PRO A 168 -12.25 -19.47 -7.57
C PRO A 168 -13.36 -20.50 -7.79
N ASP A 169 -14.39 -20.19 -8.61
CA ASP A 169 -15.48 -21.09 -8.92
C ASP A 169 -15.02 -22.19 -9.89
N PRO A 170 -15.05 -23.48 -9.50
CA PRO A 170 -14.68 -24.61 -10.35
C PRO A 170 -15.70 -24.89 -11.46
N THR A 171 -16.93 -24.37 -11.36
CA THR A 171 -17.96 -24.55 -12.41
C THR A 171 -17.53 -23.84 -13.68
N GLY A 172 -17.63 -24.54 -14.83
CA GLY A 172 -17.19 -23.99 -16.14
C GLY A 172 -15.68 -24.01 -16.41
N ARG A 173 -14.86 -24.70 -15.59
CA ARG A 173 -13.39 -24.77 -15.76
C ARG A 173 -12.97 -25.30 -17.14
N GLU A 174 -13.70 -26.27 -17.69
CA GLU A 174 -13.37 -26.84 -19.00
C GLU A 174 -13.70 -25.89 -20.16
N GLU A 175 -14.78 -25.11 -20.06
CA GLU A 175 -15.14 -24.12 -21.06
C GLU A 175 -14.13 -23.00 -21.10
N ARG A 176 -13.75 -22.43 -19.94
CA ARG A 176 -12.69 -21.43 -19.80
C ARG A 176 -11.33 -21.92 -20.29
N LYS A 177 -11.02 -23.20 -20.15
CA LYS A 177 -9.79 -23.80 -20.68
C LYS A 177 -9.80 -23.85 -22.21
N LYS A 178 -10.94 -24.14 -22.82
CA LYS A 178 -11.10 -24.14 -24.28
C LYS A 178 -10.98 -22.74 -24.85
N GLU A 179 -11.58 -21.72 -24.20
CA GLU A 179 -11.45 -20.32 -24.62
C GLU A 179 -10.00 -19.83 -24.58
N ARG A 180 -9.25 -20.14 -23.52
CA ARG A 180 -7.82 -19.78 -23.43
C ARG A 180 -6.95 -20.44 -24.50
N LEU A 181 -7.28 -21.65 -24.94
CA LEU A 181 -6.56 -22.38 -25.98
C LEU A 181 -6.94 -21.93 -27.40
N SER A 182 -8.05 -21.20 -27.57
CA SER A 182 -8.48 -20.68 -28.87
C SER A 182 -7.92 -19.30 -29.23
N ILE A 183 -7.16 -18.67 -28.30
CA ILE A 183 -6.58 -17.33 -28.44
C ILE A 183 -5.08 -17.36 -28.82
N ASN A 184 -4.48 -18.59 -28.94
CA ASN A 184 -3.08 -18.78 -29.40
C ASN A 184 -3.00 -19.18 -30.86
#